data_90d58a47a158b8d30c86b34848bd7b23
#
_entry.id   90d58a47a158b8d30c86b34848bd7b23
#
_cell.length_a   1.000
_cell.length_b   1.000
_cell.length_c   1.000
_cell.angle_alpha   90.00
_cell.angle_beta   90.00
_cell.angle_gamma   90.00
#
_symmetry.space_group_name_H-M   'P 1'
#
loop_
_entity.id
_entity.type
_entity.pdbx_description
1 polymer ?
#
loop_
_entity_poly.entity_id
_entity_poly.type
_entity_poly.pdbx_seq_one_letter_code
_entity_poly.pdbx_strand_id
1 'polypeptide(L)'
;MARVLLVEPFHGGSHGAWADGLVVHSRHELVVVSHPAAAWRWRMRGGALTLAEEARRAVAEHGPPDVVVVSGMVDLAGWLGLTRRFLGDPPVVLYLHENQLLYPVSPNQKGSASDELPLVNWMGMAVADQVWCNSAFQRDGLLAALPDLLDRAPDHSHVGFLGEVADRCYVVPVGVDLADVPISKGMVPEEMVPADPAGPLVLWNQRWDHDKNPKAVLDALRHLAAEGVAFRVALVGENERVDPREFVEARDHLGDRVVAWGFQDRAAYVDLLNRSDVVVSAAHHEFFGIAVVEAMAAGCVPVLPTGQSYPELVGSWADGALYPDGDLRTRLHDVLIDLDGWRARVVGLDEAIRRFDWRTVIADYDDRLETLAAGTDRDITSGTTGGPD
;
A
#
# COMPACT_ATOMS: atom_id res chain seq x y z
N MET A 1 -9.44 17.83 19.40
CA MET A 1 -10.02 17.38 18.11
C MET A 1 -9.65 18.43 17.08
N ALA A 2 -8.88 18.06 16.08
CA ALA A 2 -8.41 18.96 15.02
C ALA A 2 -9.29 18.80 13.77
N ARG A 3 -9.32 19.83 12.92
CA ARG A 3 -9.88 19.74 11.56
C ARG A 3 -8.75 19.43 10.60
N VAL A 4 -8.86 18.31 9.89
CA VAL A 4 -7.86 17.82 8.95
C VAL A 4 -8.42 17.93 7.52
N LEU A 5 -7.71 18.63 6.65
CA LEU A 5 -8.01 18.60 5.21
C LEU A 5 -7.24 17.43 4.58
N LEU A 6 -7.96 16.39 4.18
CA LEU A 6 -7.40 15.23 3.49
C LEU A 6 -7.52 15.42 1.97
N VAL A 7 -6.39 15.47 1.27
CA VAL A 7 -6.33 15.63 -0.19
C VAL A 7 -5.88 14.31 -0.81
N GLU A 8 -6.81 13.62 -1.51
CA GLU A 8 -6.56 12.35 -2.19
C GLU A 8 -6.75 12.50 -3.72
N PRO A 9 -5.66 12.67 -4.47
CA PRO A 9 -5.72 12.91 -5.92
C PRO A 9 -6.17 11.70 -6.75
N PHE A 10 -6.17 10.49 -6.15
CA PHE A 10 -6.45 9.22 -6.83
C PHE A 10 -7.33 8.31 -5.97
N HIS A 11 -8.54 8.76 -5.63
CA HIS A 11 -9.47 8.06 -4.74
C HIS A 11 -10.05 6.80 -5.42
N GLY A 12 -9.46 5.65 -5.12
CA GLY A 12 -9.87 4.33 -5.57
C GLY A 12 -8.83 3.27 -5.24
N GLY A 13 -9.21 1.99 -5.28
CA GLY A 13 -8.36 0.90 -4.86
C GLY A 13 -7.81 1.11 -3.44
N SER A 14 -6.52 0.85 -3.23
CA SER A 14 -5.85 1.01 -1.93
C SER A 14 -5.84 2.45 -1.41
N HIS A 15 -5.76 3.45 -2.29
CA HIS A 15 -5.80 4.87 -1.92
C HIS A 15 -7.18 5.27 -1.36
N GLY A 16 -8.25 4.87 -2.07
CA GLY A 16 -9.62 5.11 -1.60
C GLY A 16 -9.89 4.41 -0.27
N ALA A 17 -9.52 3.13 -0.16
CA ALA A 17 -9.70 2.36 1.07
C ALA A 17 -8.97 3.00 2.27
N TRP A 18 -7.75 3.53 2.06
CA TRP A 18 -7.02 4.26 3.09
C TRP A 18 -7.72 5.56 3.49
N ALA A 19 -8.13 6.38 2.51
CA ALA A 19 -8.77 7.66 2.78
C ALA A 19 -10.11 7.46 3.51
N ASP A 20 -10.95 6.54 3.04
CA ASP A 20 -12.23 6.21 3.65
C ASP A 20 -12.06 5.62 5.06
N GLY A 21 -11.07 4.74 5.23
CA GLY A 21 -10.73 4.16 6.53
C GLY A 21 -10.28 5.23 7.53
N LEU A 22 -9.44 6.18 7.11
CA LEU A 22 -9.01 7.29 7.95
C LEU A 22 -10.21 8.16 8.39
N VAL A 23 -11.15 8.45 7.47
CA VAL A 23 -12.39 9.20 7.79
C VAL A 23 -13.25 8.46 8.80
N VAL A 24 -13.40 7.13 8.65
CA VAL A 24 -14.28 6.33 9.51
C VAL A 24 -13.71 6.15 10.91
N HIS A 25 -12.39 6.00 11.04
CA HIS A 25 -11.77 5.58 12.30
C HIS A 25 -11.13 6.71 13.10
N SER A 26 -10.80 7.86 12.48
CA SER A 26 -10.17 8.98 13.17
C SER A 26 -11.12 9.67 14.17
N ARG A 27 -10.55 10.10 15.31
CA ARG A 27 -11.24 10.97 16.26
C ARG A 27 -11.29 12.45 15.84
N HIS A 28 -10.62 12.80 14.75
CA HIS A 28 -10.56 14.16 14.19
C HIS A 28 -11.68 14.41 13.18
N GLU A 29 -11.95 15.68 12.87
CA GLU A 29 -12.85 16.08 11.80
C GLU A 29 -12.09 16.05 10.46
N LEU A 30 -12.36 15.08 9.59
CA LEU A 30 -11.73 15.00 8.27
C LEU A 30 -12.64 15.60 7.19
N VAL A 31 -12.10 16.58 6.46
CA VAL A 31 -12.72 17.14 5.27
C VAL A 31 -11.96 16.62 4.05
N VAL A 32 -12.62 15.82 3.21
CA VAL A 32 -11.96 15.14 2.08
C VAL A 32 -12.14 15.93 0.79
N VAL A 33 -11.02 16.17 0.11
CA VAL A 33 -10.96 16.69 -1.25
C VAL A 33 -10.30 15.63 -2.12
N SER A 34 -11.01 15.12 -3.13
CA SER A 34 -10.52 13.98 -3.88
C SER A 34 -10.87 14.02 -5.36
N HIS A 35 -10.12 13.30 -6.16
CA HIS A 35 -10.44 12.98 -7.54
C HIS A 35 -10.58 11.47 -7.74
N PRO A 36 -11.45 11.00 -8.66
CA PRO A 36 -11.55 9.59 -8.99
C PRO A 36 -10.21 8.98 -9.42
N ALA A 37 -10.03 7.70 -9.16
CA ALA A 37 -8.84 6.94 -9.56
C ALA A 37 -8.78 6.79 -11.09
N ALA A 38 -8.19 7.77 -11.75
CA ALA A 38 -8.01 7.78 -13.20
C ALA A 38 -6.82 8.64 -13.61
N ALA A 39 -6.14 8.28 -14.70
CA ALA A 39 -5.10 9.09 -15.33
C ALA A 39 -4.02 9.60 -14.35
N TRP A 40 -3.48 8.75 -13.50
CA TRP A 40 -2.58 9.08 -12.41
C TRP A 40 -1.39 9.99 -12.82
N ARG A 41 -0.79 9.77 -14.01
CA ARG A 41 0.29 10.63 -14.53
C ARG A 41 -0.15 12.07 -14.77
N TRP A 42 -1.42 12.24 -15.17
CA TRP A 42 -2.00 13.58 -15.31
C TRP A 42 -2.25 14.19 -13.94
N ARG A 43 -2.70 13.40 -12.96
CA ARG A 43 -2.90 13.88 -11.57
C ARG A 43 -1.61 14.44 -11.00
N MET A 44 -0.51 13.72 -11.14
CA MET A 44 0.81 14.17 -10.65
C MET A 44 1.28 15.48 -11.30
N ARG A 45 0.93 15.75 -12.55
CA ARG A 45 1.38 16.96 -13.26
C ARG A 45 0.42 18.13 -13.17
N GLY A 46 -0.86 17.87 -13.24
CA GLY A 46 -1.89 18.90 -13.41
C GLY A 46 -3.04 18.86 -12.41
N GLY A 47 -3.12 17.82 -11.57
CA GLY A 47 -4.18 17.66 -10.58
C GLY A 47 -4.21 18.75 -9.52
N ALA A 48 -3.06 19.35 -9.23
CA ALA A 48 -2.91 20.41 -8.24
C ALA A 48 -3.88 21.58 -8.46
N LEU A 49 -4.13 21.98 -9.71
CA LEU A 49 -5.00 23.13 -10.00
C LEU A 49 -6.45 22.87 -9.62
N THR A 50 -7.00 21.72 -10.01
CA THR A 50 -8.40 21.39 -9.74
C THR A 50 -8.63 21.02 -8.28
N LEU A 51 -7.67 20.33 -7.62
CA LEU A 51 -7.70 20.06 -6.18
C LEU A 51 -7.60 21.34 -5.34
N ALA A 52 -6.83 22.35 -5.79
CA ALA A 52 -6.79 23.64 -5.10
C ALA A 52 -8.14 24.37 -5.16
N GLU A 53 -8.87 24.30 -6.27
CA GLU A 53 -10.22 24.89 -6.37
C GLU A 53 -11.23 24.15 -5.48
N GLU A 54 -11.16 22.82 -5.39
CA GLU A 54 -11.99 22.05 -4.45
C GLU A 54 -11.63 22.31 -3.01
N ALA A 55 -10.33 22.39 -2.67
CA ALA A 55 -9.88 22.78 -1.34
C ALA A 55 -10.37 24.19 -0.94
N ARG A 56 -10.41 25.12 -1.88
CA ARG A 56 -10.94 26.46 -1.63
C ARG A 56 -12.44 26.43 -1.26
N ARG A 57 -13.21 25.58 -1.90
CA ARG A 57 -14.64 25.38 -1.58
C ARG A 57 -14.79 24.74 -0.21
N ALA A 58 -14.01 23.69 0.07
CA ALA A 58 -14.03 22.99 1.34
C ALA A 58 -13.67 23.92 2.51
N VAL A 59 -12.62 24.75 2.37
CA VAL A 59 -12.25 25.75 3.39
C VAL A 59 -13.33 26.83 3.56
N ALA A 60 -14.00 27.26 2.49
CA ALA A 60 -15.09 28.23 2.57
C ALA A 60 -16.32 27.66 3.31
N GLU A 61 -16.58 26.37 3.21
CA GLU A 61 -17.70 25.68 3.84
C GLU A 61 -17.42 25.27 5.28
N HIS A 62 -16.23 24.68 5.54
CA HIS A 62 -15.90 24.07 6.83
C HIS A 62 -14.94 24.91 7.68
N GLY A 63 -14.35 25.98 7.13
CA GLY A 63 -13.31 26.78 7.78
C GLY A 63 -11.89 26.25 7.51
N PRO A 64 -10.85 26.98 7.98
CA PRO A 64 -9.46 26.60 7.77
C PRO A 64 -9.13 25.30 8.53
N PRO A 65 -8.27 24.43 7.94
CA PRO A 65 -7.80 23.23 8.61
C PRO A 65 -6.70 23.55 9.64
N ASP A 66 -6.62 22.72 10.68
CA ASP A 66 -5.53 22.72 11.64
C ASP A 66 -4.31 21.94 11.10
N VAL A 67 -4.55 20.93 10.24
CA VAL A 67 -3.54 20.10 9.57
C VAL A 67 -4.00 19.76 8.16
N VAL A 68 -3.06 19.63 7.25
CA VAL A 68 -3.31 19.13 5.89
C VAL A 68 -2.59 17.80 5.69
N VAL A 69 -3.29 16.78 5.20
CA VAL A 69 -2.71 15.51 4.78
C VAL A 69 -2.93 15.35 3.28
N VAL A 70 -1.85 15.15 2.52
CA VAL A 70 -1.91 15.01 1.05
C VAL A 70 -1.27 13.72 0.63
N SER A 71 -1.95 12.89 -0.16
CA SER A 71 -1.32 11.70 -0.71
C SER A 71 -0.44 12.00 -1.93
N GLY A 72 0.57 11.15 -2.17
CA GLY A 72 1.71 11.40 -3.04
C GLY A 72 1.44 11.51 -4.55
N MET A 73 0.18 11.39 -5.00
CA MET A 73 -0.19 11.43 -6.43
C MET A 73 -0.45 12.84 -6.97
N VAL A 74 0.22 13.85 -6.43
CA VAL A 74 0.07 15.25 -6.84
C VAL A 74 1.39 16.01 -6.73
N ASP A 75 1.55 17.09 -7.51
CA ASP A 75 2.56 18.12 -7.27
C ASP A 75 2.16 18.93 -6.03
N LEU A 76 2.64 18.50 -4.86
CA LEU A 76 2.34 19.14 -3.58
C LEU A 76 2.89 20.57 -3.52
N ALA A 77 4.12 20.81 -4.03
CA ALA A 77 4.73 22.13 -4.03
C ALA A 77 3.89 23.13 -4.87
N GLY A 78 3.45 22.69 -6.05
CA GLY A 78 2.54 23.46 -6.90
C GLY A 78 1.18 23.70 -6.24
N TRP A 79 0.62 22.69 -5.57
CA TRP A 79 -0.66 22.79 -4.88
C TRP A 79 -0.60 23.79 -3.72
N LEU A 80 0.45 23.76 -2.90
CA LEU A 80 0.67 24.73 -1.81
C LEU A 80 0.80 26.17 -2.36
N GLY A 81 1.50 26.35 -3.47
CA GLY A 81 1.58 27.64 -4.15
C GLY A 81 0.22 28.19 -4.58
N LEU A 82 -0.70 27.32 -5.02
CA LEU A 82 -2.06 27.69 -5.44
C LEU A 82 -3.00 27.96 -4.25
N THR A 83 -2.79 27.31 -3.12
CA THR A 83 -3.68 27.35 -1.95
C THR A 83 -3.30 28.39 -0.91
N ARG A 84 -2.06 28.90 -0.91
CA ARG A 84 -1.46 29.79 0.09
C ARG A 84 -2.30 31.01 0.52
N ARG A 85 -3.22 31.49 -0.35
CA ARG A 85 -4.01 32.70 -0.07
C ARG A 85 -5.20 32.46 0.83
N PHE A 86 -5.66 31.21 0.95
CA PHE A 86 -6.87 30.89 1.68
C PHE A 86 -6.67 29.75 2.69
N LEU A 87 -5.61 28.94 2.52
CA LEU A 87 -5.35 27.83 3.42
C LEU A 87 -4.77 28.27 4.77
N GLY A 88 -4.08 29.40 4.81
CA GLY A 88 -3.25 29.80 5.93
C GLY A 88 -1.89 29.11 5.87
N ASP A 89 -1.34 28.77 7.03
CA ASP A 89 -0.06 28.09 7.18
C ASP A 89 -0.19 26.86 8.12
N PRO A 90 -1.13 25.93 7.82
CA PRO A 90 -1.25 24.72 8.61
C PRO A 90 -0.09 23.76 8.30
N PRO A 91 0.37 22.96 9.27
CA PRO A 91 1.35 21.90 9.00
C PRO A 91 0.82 20.91 7.96
N VAL A 92 1.75 20.46 7.10
CA VAL A 92 1.45 19.63 5.93
C VAL A 92 2.14 18.28 6.05
N VAL A 93 1.37 17.22 5.95
CA VAL A 93 1.84 15.84 5.85
C VAL A 93 1.74 15.35 4.41
N LEU A 94 2.82 14.81 3.87
CA LEU A 94 2.81 14.05 2.62
C LEU A 94 2.74 12.56 2.95
N TYR A 95 1.63 11.89 2.61
CA TYR A 95 1.51 10.44 2.74
C TYR A 95 1.88 9.75 1.42
N LEU A 96 2.89 8.89 1.45
CA LEU A 96 3.33 8.13 0.28
C LEU A 96 2.77 6.70 0.33
N HIS A 97 1.77 6.41 -0.51
CA HIS A 97 1.35 5.04 -0.80
C HIS A 97 2.38 4.32 -1.65
N GLU A 98 2.98 5.08 -2.57
CA GLU A 98 4.03 4.66 -3.48
C GLU A 98 4.93 5.85 -3.79
N ASN A 99 6.06 5.60 -4.43
CA ASN A 99 6.91 6.65 -4.97
C ASN A 99 7.37 6.30 -6.38
N GLN A 100 7.58 7.32 -7.20
CA GLN A 100 7.88 7.14 -8.63
C GLN A 100 9.37 6.85 -8.89
N LEU A 101 10.23 6.95 -7.88
CA LEU A 101 11.66 6.63 -8.00
C LEU A 101 11.89 5.13 -7.97
N LEU A 102 11.20 4.40 -7.10
CA LEU A 102 11.33 2.95 -6.94
C LEU A 102 10.33 2.16 -7.78
N TYR A 103 9.27 2.81 -8.29
CA TYR A 103 8.24 2.10 -9.03
C TYR A 103 8.78 1.55 -10.35
N PRO A 104 8.61 0.26 -10.66
CA PRO A 104 9.18 -0.34 -11.87
C PRO A 104 8.56 0.24 -13.12
N VAL A 105 9.40 0.57 -14.09
CA VAL A 105 8.95 1.02 -15.40
C VAL A 105 8.34 -0.18 -16.15
N SER A 106 7.08 -0.05 -16.57
CA SER A 106 6.43 -1.10 -17.36
C SER A 106 7.20 -1.35 -18.66
N PRO A 107 7.46 -2.60 -19.07
CA PRO A 107 8.12 -2.94 -20.33
C PRO A 107 7.40 -2.38 -21.56
N ASN A 108 6.10 -2.12 -21.44
CA ASN A 108 5.26 -1.57 -22.51
C ASN A 108 5.33 -0.03 -22.58
N GLN A 109 6.04 0.62 -21.66
CA GLN A 109 6.18 2.07 -21.67
C GLN A 109 7.21 2.50 -22.71
N LYS A 110 6.75 3.14 -23.78
CA LYS A 110 7.64 3.75 -24.79
C LYS A 110 8.26 5.03 -24.21
N GLY A 111 9.57 5.04 -24.08
CA GLY A 111 10.36 6.19 -23.59
C GLY A 111 11.35 5.77 -22.49
N SER A 112 12.41 6.58 -22.30
CA SER A 112 13.30 6.42 -21.14
C SER A 112 12.56 6.75 -19.85
N ALA A 113 12.97 6.14 -18.73
CA ALA A 113 12.54 6.59 -17.42
C ALA A 113 12.79 8.10 -17.30
N SER A 114 11.75 8.87 -17.03
CA SER A 114 11.87 10.33 -16.85
C SER A 114 12.06 10.60 -15.36
N ASP A 115 13.03 11.44 -15.04
CA ASP A 115 13.24 11.92 -13.65
C ASP A 115 12.15 12.89 -13.18
N GLU A 116 11.24 13.30 -14.07
CA GLU A 116 10.19 14.29 -13.79
C GLU A 116 9.29 13.90 -12.62
N LEU A 117 8.72 12.68 -12.64
CA LEU A 117 7.80 12.26 -11.59
C LEU A 117 8.52 11.93 -10.26
N PRO A 118 9.70 11.29 -10.25
CA PRO A 118 10.54 11.23 -9.05
C PRO A 118 10.86 12.59 -8.43
N LEU A 119 11.15 13.61 -9.26
CA LEU A 119 11.39 14.99 -8.80
C LEU A 119 10.12 15.64 -8.23
N VAL A 120 8.93 15.33 -8.75
CA VAL A 120 7.66 15.78 -8.13
C VAL A 120 7.52 15.21 -6.72
N ASN A 121 7.81 13.92 -6.52
CA ASN A 121 7.81 13.33 -5.17
C ASN A 121 8.85 13.99 -4.27
N TRP A 122 10.09 14.19 -4.75
CA TRP A 122 11.14 14.86 -4.00
C TRP A 122 10.74 16.28 -3.56
N MET A 123 10.21 17.09 -4.49
CA MET A 123 9.74 18.43 -4.16
C MET A 123 8.60 18.43 -3.16
N GLY A 124 7.70 17.44 -3.26
CA GLY A 124 6.65 17.23 -2.26
C GLY A 124 7.22 16.91 -0.88
N MET A 125 8.24 16.04 -0.80
CA MET A 125 8.94 15.72 0.45
C MET A 125 9.66 16.95 1.03
N ALA A 126 10.26 17.77 0.16
CA ALA A 126 11.03 18.95 0.57
C ALA A 126 10.15 20.04 1.21
N VAL A 127 8.89 20.18 0.78
CA VAL A 127 7.97 21.21 1.30
C VAL A 127 7.05 20.73 2.41
N ALA A 128 6.94 19.43 2.67
CA ALA A 128 6.10 18.87 3.72
C ALA A 128 6.77 18.99 5.10
N ASP A 129 6.00 19.24 6.16
CA ASP A 129 6.49 19.23 7.54
C ASP A 129 6.78 17.81 8.03
N GLN A 130 6.00 16.83 7.56
CA GLN A 130 6.27 15.41 7.75
C GLN A 130 6.00 14.62 6.46
N VAL A 131 6.79 13.56 6.25
CA VAL A 131 6.59 12.58 5.19
C VAL A 131 6.27 11.24 5.84
N TRP A 132 5.10 10.70 5.54
CA TRP A 132 4.68 9.41 6.05
C TRP A 132 4.77 8.36 4.94
N CYS A 133 5.58 7.34 5.17
CA CYS A 133 5.73 6.18 4.28
C CYS A 133 4.96 4.99 4.87
N ASN A 134 4.29 4.22 4.03
CA ASN A 134 3.47 3.09 4.49
C ASN A 134 4.29 1.91 5.03
N SER A 135 5.60 1.87 4.80
CA SER A 135 6.50 0.80 5.23
C SER A 135 7.94 1.30 5.42
N ALA A 136 8.72 0.60 6.23
CA ALA A 136 10.16 0.84 6.34
C ALA A 136 10.87 0.53 5.02
N PHE A 137 10.42 -0.52 4.30
CA PHE A 137 10.91 -0.84 2.96
C PHE A 137 10.80 0.36 2.02
N GLN A 138 9.64 1.03 2.00
CA GLN A 138 9.44 2.21 1.14
C GLN A 138 10.33 3.38 1.58
N ARG A 139 10.33 3.72 2.88
CA ARG A 139 11.11 4.84 3.41
C ARG A 139 12.60 4.67 3.14
N ASP A 140 13.13 3.52 3.55
CA ASP A 140 14.57 3.28 3.52
C ASP A 140 15.07 3.12 2.07
N GLY A 141 14.28 2.43 1.23
CA GLY A 141 14.58 2.30 -0.19
C GLY A 141 14.55 3.66 -0.92
N LEU A 142 13.54 4.50 -0.62
CA LEU A 142 13.44 5.84 -1.20
C LEU A 142 14.63 6.72 -0.78
N LEU A 143 14.95 6.78 0.50
CA LEU A 143 16.07 7.57 1.02
C LEU A 143 17.42 7.08 0.49
N ALA A 144 17.58 5.77 0.28
CA ALA A 144 18.79 5.20 -0.31
C ALA A 144 18.93 5.50 -1.82
N ALA A 145 17.83 5.63 -2.56
CA ALA A 145 17.84 5.88 -4.00
C ALA A 145 17.90 7.38 -4.38
N LEU A 146 17.46 8.26 -3.47
CA LEU A 146 17.41 9.71 -3.72
C LEU A 146 18.76 10.34 -4.08
N PRO A 147 19.92 10.01 -3.44
CA PRO A 147 21.21 10.61 -3.79
C PRO A 147 21.53 10.51 -5.28
N ASP A 148 21.30 9.36 -5.91
CA ASP A 148 21.57 9.15 -7.33
C ASP A 148 20.70 10.01 -8.24
N LEU A 149 19.47 10.29 -7.85
CA LEU A 149 18.57 11.20 -8.56
C LEU A 149 19.04 12.66 -8.41
N LEU A 150 19.33 13.06 -7.17
CA LEU A 150 19.60 14.46 -6.81
C LEU A 150 20.97 14.94 -7.30
N ASP A 151 21.93 14.02 -7.47
CA ASP A 151 23.25 14.32 -7.99
C ASP A 151 23.27 14.50 -9.53
N ARG A 152 22.16 14.17 -10.21
CA ARG A 152 22.02 14.42 -11.67
C ARG A 152 21.81 15.89 -12.02
N ALA A 153 21.56 16.76 -11.04
CA ALA A 153 21.45 18.19 -11.27
C ALA A 153 22.79 18.74 -11.83
N PRO A 154 22.77 19.49 -12.95
CA PRO A 154 24.00 19.85 -13.66
C PRO A 154 24.85 20.92 -12.97
N ASP A 155 24.27 21.66 -11.99
CA ASP A 155 24.90 22.81 -11.36
C ASP A 155 24.70 22.85 -9.84
N HIS A 156 23.46 22.69 -9.35
CA HIS A 156 23.12 22.73 -7.94
C HIS A 156 22.48 21.43 -7.49
N SER A 157 23.29 20.52 -6.95
CA SER A 157 22.79 19.24 -6.40
C SER A 157 21.90 19.48 -5.17
N HIS A 158 20.79 18.75 -5.08
CA HIS A 158 19.89 18.81 -3.92
C HIS A 158 20.29 17.87 -2.78
N VAL A 159 21.38 17.11 -2.91
CA VAL A 159 21.85 16.13 -1.91
C VAL A 159 22.03 16.76 -0.52
N GLY A 160 22.41 18.05 -0.46
CA GLY A 160 22.57 18.78 0.81
C GLY A 160 21.29 18.91 1.64
N PHE A 161 20.11 18.79 1.04
CA PHE A 161 18.81 18.86 1.73
C PHE A 161 18.31 17.48 2.23
N LEU A 162 18.96 16.39 1.79
CA LEU A 162 18.46 15.03 2.06
C LEU A 162 18.41 14.71 3.55
N GLY A 163 19.40 15.13 4.33
CA GLY A 163 19.43 14.89 5.79
C GLY A 163 18.22 15.49 6.50
N GLU A 164 17.92 16.75 6.22
CA GLU A 164 16.76 17.44 6.80
C GLU A 164 15.43 16.79 6.40
N VAL A 165 15.30 16.34 5.16
CA VAL A 165 14.11 15.63 4.69
C VAL A 165 13.99 14.25 5.34
N ALA A 166 15.11 13.53 5.48
CA ALA A 166 15.12 12.21 6.11
C ALA A 166 14.69 12.24 7.58
N ASP A 167 15.09 13.28 8.32
CA ASP A 167 14.74 13.45 9.74
C ASP A 167 13.22 13.59 10.00
N ARG A 168 12.45 13.99 8.99
CA ARG A 168 10.98 14.10 9.04
C ARG A 168 10.23 13.02 8.28
N CYS A 169 10.93 11.94 7.87
CA CYS A 169 10.33 10.76 7.24
C CYS A 169 9.98 9.69 8.29
N TYR A 170 8.70 9.39 8.43
CA TYR A 170 8.20 8.41 9.40
C TYR A 170 7.57 7.22 8.69
N VAL A 171 7.57 6.05 9.34
CA VAL A 171 6.77 4.90 8.93
C VAL A 171 5.43 4.97 9.62
N VAL A 172 4.37 5.08 8.83
CA VAL A 172 2.97 5.10 9.27
C VAL A 172 2.21 4.11 8.42
N PRO A 173 2.01 2.87 8.88
CA PRO A 173 1.45 1.80 8.07
C PRO A 173 0.03 2.10 7.60
N VAL A 174 -0.35 1.56 6.45
CA VAL A 174 -1.74 1.60 5.97
C VAL A 174 -2.63 0.84 6.96
N GLY A 175 -3.75 1.44 7.35
CA GLY A 175 -4.79 0.70 8.04
C GLY A 175 -5.54 -0.22 7.08
N VAL A 176 -5.82 -1.44 7.52
CA VAL A 176 -6.59 -2.43 6.77
C VAL A 176 -7.89 -2.70 7.50
N ASP A 177 -9.01 -2.71 6.80
CA ASP A 177 -10.28 -3.09 7.40
C ASP A 177 -10.36 -4.62 7.54
N LEU A 178 -10.09 -5.09 8.76
CA LEU A 178 -10.14 -6.50 9.11
C LEU A 178 -11.39 -6.85 9.95
N ALA A 179 -12.37 -5.95 10.04
CA ALA A 179 -13.55 -6.15 10.88
C ALA A 179 -14.41 -7.34 10.42
N ASP A 180 -14.52 -7.52 9.11
CA ASP A 180 -15.27 -8.61 8.48
C ASP A 180 -14.40 -9.84 8.12
N VAL A 181 -13.07 -9.76 8.34
CA VAL A 181 -12.16 -10.89 8.17
C VAL A 181 -12.14 -11.71 9.45
N PRO A 182 -12.65 -12.94 9.48
CA PRO A 182 -12.76 -13.73 10.69
C PRO A 182 -11.42 -14.01 11.35
N ILE A 183 -11.47 -14.19 12.66
CA ILE A 183 -10.35 -14.67 13.43
C ILE A 183 -10.21 -16.18 13.14
N SER A 184 -9.11 -16.50 12.57
CA SER A 184 -8.52 -17.77 12.12
C SER A 184 -9.30 -19.09 12.30
N LYS A 185 -9.10 -19.93 11.32
CA LYS A 185 -9.51 -21.36 11.29
C LYS A 185 -8.96 -22.21 12.46
N GLY A 186 -8.01 -21.67 13.24
CA GLY A 186 -7.40 -22.37 14.40
C GLY A 186 -8.33 -22.59 15.59
N MET A 187 -9.55 -22.03 15.60
CA MET A 187 -10.54 -22.25 16.65
C MET A 187 -11.58 -23.35 16.31
N VAL A 188 -11.55 -23.89 15.09
CA VAL A 188 -12.37 -25.07 14.78
C VAL A 188 -11.52 -26.31 15.04
N PRO A 189 -11.92 -27.21 15.95
CA PRO A 189 -11.17 -28.45 16.18
C PRO A 189 -10.96 -29.19 14.88
N GLU A 190 -9.73 -29.65 14.65
CA GLU A 190 -9.24 -30.33 13.43
C GLU A 190 -10.14 -31.52 12.98
N GLU A 191 -10.96 -32.05 13.89
CA GLU A 191 -11.89 -33.16 13.66
C GLU A 191 -13.15 -32.78 12.85
N MET A 192 -13.39 -31.48 12.55
CA MET A 192 -14.67 -31.02 11.97
C MET A 192 -14.59 -30.52 10.52
N VAL A 193 -13.41 -30.36 9.94
CA VAL A 193 -13.30 -29.99 8.51
C VAL A 193 -12.56 -31.11 7.77
N PRO A 194 -13.26 -32.01 7.08
CA PRO A 194 -12.61 -32.99 6.23
C PRO A 194 -11.72 -32.28 5.20
N ALA A 195 -10.49 -32.77 5.03
CA ALA A 195 -9.63 -32.31 3.95
C ALA A 195 -10.39 -32.42 2.61
N ASP A 196 -10.48 -31.34 1.87
CA ASP A 196 -11.12 -31.38 0.55
C ASP A 196 -10.29 -32.31 -0.38
N PRO A 197 -10.87 -33.35 -0.93
CA PRO A 197 -10.16 -34.29 -1.80
C PRO A 197 -9.56 -33.61 -3.04
N ALA A 198 -10.03 -32.42 -3.40
CA ALA A 198 -9.47 -31.61 -4.48
C ALA A 198 -8.20 -30.83 -4.08
N GLY A 199 -7.79 -30.93 -2.81
CA GLY A 199 -6.58 -30.29 -2.26
C GLY A 199 -6.77 -28.86 -1.75
N PRO A 200 -5.69 -28.26 -1.19
CA PRO A 200 -5.71 -26.92 -0.65
C PRO A 200 -6.13 -25.86 -1.66
N LEU A 201 -6.76 -24.77 -1.17
CA LEU A 201 -7.11 -23.62 -2.00
C LEU A 201 -6.00 -22.57 -1.94
N VAL A 202 -5.34 -22.35 -3.07
CA VAL A 202 -4.36 -21.30 -3.28
C VAL A 202 -5.06 -20.02 -3.71
N LEU A 203 -4.78 -18.92 -3.05
CA LEU A 203 -5.28 -17.58 -3.37
C LEU A 203 -4.17 -16.72 -3.95
N TRP A 204 -4.42 -16.16 -5.12
CA TRP A 204 -3.70 -15.02 -5.67
C TRP A 204 -4.69 -13.86 -5.83
N ASN A 205 -4.56 -12.85 -4.98
CA ASN A 205 -5.55 -11.77 -4.80
C ASN A 205 -4.97 -10.38 -5.10
N GLN A 206 -4.19 -10.27 -6.17
CA GLN A 206 -3.53 -9.04 -6.56
C GLN A 206 -4.12 -8.47 -7.85
N ARG A 207 -3.89 -7.16 -8.12
CA ARG A 207 -4.23 -6.57 -9.42
C ARG A 207 -3.53 -7.34 -10.54
N TRP A 208 -4.21 -7.49 -11.67
CA TRP A 208 -3.65 -8.18 -12.82
C TRP A 208 -2.70 -7.26 -13.60
N ASP A 209 -1.62 -6.87 -12.95
CA ASP A 209 -0.66 -5.91 -13.48
C ASP A 209 0.76 -6.50 -13.47
N HIS A 210 1.62 -5.93 -14.32
CA HIS A 210 3.00 -6.41 -14.53
C HIS A 210 3.83 -6.43 -13.24
N ASP A 211 3.68 -5.43 -12.38
CA ASP A 211 4.42 -5.33 -11.12
C ASP A 211 4.12 -6.47 -10.14
N LYS A 212 2.97 -7.15 -10.29
CA LYS A 212 2.58 -8.32 -9.48
C LYS A 212 3.11 -9.65 -10.04
N ASN A 213 3.80 -9.62 -11.18
CA ASN A 213 4.44 -10.80 -11.80
C ASN A 213 3.52 -12.02 -11.88
N PRO A 214 2.31 -11.87 -12.45
CA PRO A 214 1.36 -12.99 -12.55
C PRO A 214 1.95 -14.18 -13.28
N LYS A 215 2.82 -13.94 -14.27
CA LYS A 215 3.45 -15.00 -15.06
C LYS A 215 4.18 -16.02 -14.17
N ALA A 216 4.93 -15.60 -13.18
CA ALA A 216 5.65 -16.53 -12.31
C ALA A 216 4.70 -17.43 -11.51
N VAL A 217 3.59 -16.87 -10.99
CA VAL A 217 2.58 -17.64 -10.25
C VAL A 217 1.86 -18.62 -11.19
N LEU A 218 1.40 -18.13 -12.35
CA LEU A 218 0.70 -18.98 -13.33
C LEU A 218 1.59 -20.11 -13.86
N ASP A 219 2.87 -19.86 -14.10
CA ASP A 219 3.83 -20.88 -14.51
C ASP A 219 4.05 -21.92 -13.40
N ALA A 220 4.21 -21.51 -12.14
CA ALA A 220 4.35 -22.41 -11.00
C ALA A 220 3.13 -23.33 -10.87
N LEU A 221 1.92 -22.74 -10.90
CA LEU A 221 0.67 -23.50 -10.81
C LEU A 221 0.50 -24.50 -11.95
N ARG A 222 0.84 -24.12 -13.20
CA ARG A 222 0.79 -25.04 -14.36
C ARG A 222 1.73 -26.23 -14.21
N HIS A 223 2.97 -25.99 -13.73
CA HIS A 223 3.93 -27.08 -13.50
C HIS A 223 3.43 -28.02 -12.40
N LEU A 224 2.94 -27.50 -11.29
CA LEU A 224 2.42 -28.31 -10.19
C LEU A 224 1.19 -29.14 -10.61
N ALA A 225 0.32 -28.57 -11.44
CA ALA A 225 -0.80 -29.29 -12.02
C ALA A 225 -0.35 -30.44 -12.95
N ALA A 226 0.68 -30.22 -13.77
CA ALA A 226 1.27 -31.23 -14.65
C ALA A 226 1.99 -32.34 -13.85
N GLU A 227 2.56 -32.04 -12.70
CA GLU A 227 3.16 -32.98 -11.74
C GLU A 227 2.10 -33.79 -10.95
N GLY A 228 0.80 -33.46 -11.11
CA GLY A 228 -0.30 -34.16 -10.43
C GLY A 228 -0.51 -33.72 -8.96
N VAL A 229 0.08 -32.63 -8.52
CA VAL A 229 -0.16 -32.08 -7.19
C VAL A 229 -1.62 -31.66 -7.05
N ALA A 230 -2.27 -32.07 -5.96
CA ALA A 230 -3.65 -31.72 -5.69
C ALA A 230 -3.75 -30.30 -5.11
N PHE A 231 -4.48 -29.40 -5.77
CA PHE A 231 -4.80 -28.05 -5.30
C PHE A 231 -5.96 -27.45 -6.11
N ARG A 232 -6.62 -26.48 -5.53
CA ARG A 232 -7.54 -25.56 -6.21
C ARG A 232 -6.91 -24.16 -6.20
N VAL A 233 -7.38 -23.28 -7.08
CA VAL A 233 -6.85 -21.91 -7.14
C VAL A 233 -7.94 -20.88 -7.37
N ALA A 234 -7.83 -19.76 -6.67
CA ALA A 234 -8.57 -18.53 -6.92
C ALA A 234 -7.61 -17.49 -7.48
N LEU A 235 -7.86 -17.03 -8.70
CA LEU A 235 -7.11 -15.96 -9.37
C LEU A 235 -8.02 -14.73 -9.42
N VAL A 236 -7.92 -13.88 -8.39
CA VAL A 236 -8.84 -12.76 -8.20
C VAL A 236 -8.10 -11.43 -8.06
N GLY A 237 -8.77 -10.35 -8.46
CA GLY A 237 -8.22 -9.01 -8.42
C GLY A 237 -8.81 -8.11 -9.50
N GLU A 238 -8.52 -6.81 -9.39
CA GLU A 238 -8.92 -5.84 -10.41
C GLU A 238 -8.19 -6.10 -11.72
N ASN A 239 -8.97 -6.03 -12.80
CA ASN A 239 -8.49 -6.05 -14.17
C ASN A 239 -9.20 -4.92 -14.95
N GLU A 240 -8.41 -3.98 -15.47
CA GLU A 240 -8.97 -2.74 -16.02
C GLU A 240 -9.74 -2.89 -17.34
N ARG A 241 -9.55 -3.94 -18.15
CA ARG A 241 -10.08 -3.96 -19.53
C ARG A 241 -10.45 -5.30 -20.11
N VAL A 242 -9.47 -6.17 -20.32
CA VAL A 242 -9.63 -7.50 -20.94
C VAL A 242 -8.68 -8.43 -20.24
N ASP A 243 -9.11 -9.64 -19.97
CA ASP A 243 -8.26 -10.65 -19.35
C ASP A 243 -6.94 -10.80 -20.12
N PRO A 244 -5.79 -10.61 -19.50
CA PRO A 244 -4.52 -10.79 -20.19
C PRO A 244 -4.41 -12.21 -20.75
N ARG A 245 -3.84 -12.34 -21.94
CA ARG A 245 -3.74 -13.62 -22.64
C ARG A 245 -3.11 -14.71 -21.77
N GLU A 246 -2.11 -14.38 -20.99
CA GLU A 246 -1.44 -15.31 -20.08
C GLU A 246 -2.38 -15.90 -19.01
N PHE A 247 -3.33 -15.10 -18.52
CA PHE A 247 -4.34 -15.58 -17.57
C PHE A 247 -5.35 -16.53 -18.24
N VAL A 248 -5.83 -16.19 -19.44
CA VAL A 248 -6.75 -17.05 -20.21
C VAL A 248 -6.10 -18.40 -20.50
N GLU A 249 -4.86 -18.39 -21.02
CA GLU A 249 -4.10 -19.60 -21.28
C GLU A 249 -3.86 -20.45 -20.01
N ALA A 250 -3.61 -19.79 -18.88
CA ALA A 250 -3.44 -20.50 -17.60
C ALA A 250 -4.75 -21.11 -17.12
N ARG A 251 -5.87 -20.39 -17.24
CA ARG A 251 -7.21 -20.89 -16.89
C ARG A 251 -7.56 -22.12 -17.70
N ASP A 252 -7.31 -22.11 -19.01
CA ASP A 252 -7.58 -23.25 -19.89
C ASP A 252 -6.75 -24.50 -19.49
N HIS A 253 -5.50 -24.30 -19.04
CA HIS A 253 -4.66 -25.40 -18.57
C HIS A 253 -5.04 -25.92 -17.18
N LEU A 254 -5.46 -25.04 -16.28
CA LEU A 254 -5.81 -25.40 -14.90
C LEU A 254 -7.22 -26.01 -14.82
N GLY A 255 -8.11 -25.68 -15.77
CA GLY A 255 -9.45 -26.25 -15.87
C GLY A 255 -10.26 -26.12 -14.58
N ASP A 256 -10.83 -27.23 -14.11
CA ASP A 256 -11.70 -27.29 -12.91
C ASP A 256 -10.99 -26.95 -11.59
N ARG A 257 -9.67 -26.80 -11.59
CA ARG A 257 -8.92 -26.32 -10.42
C ARG A 257 -9.20 -24.84 -10.13
N VAL A 258 -9.61 -24.04 -11.13
CA VAL A 258 -9.92 -22.61 -10.97
C VAL A 258 -11.32 -22.45 -10.39
N VAL A 259 -11.41 -22.06 -9.12
CA VAL A 259 -12.69 -21.95 -8.39
C VAL A 259 -13.23 -20.52 -8.32
N ALA A 260 -12.37 -19.51 -8.54
CA ALA A 260 -12.76 -18.10 -8.62
C ALA A 260 -11.85 -17.35 -9.58
N TRP A 261 -12.40 -16.32 -10.25
CA TRP A 261 -11.73 -15.60 -11.33
C TRP A 261 -12.13 -14.12 -11.36
N GLY A 262 -11.14 -13.23 -11.54
CA GLY A 262 -11.39 -11.81 -11.77
C GLY A 262 -11.84 -11.06 -10.53
N PHE A 263 -12.49 -9.92 -10.73
CA PHE A 263 -12.98 -9.08 -9.63
C PHE A 263 -14.04 -9.80 -8.81
N GLN A 264 -13.96 -9.64 -7.50
CA GLN A 264 -14.94 -10.14 -6.54
C GLN A 264 -15.50 -8.95 -5.75
N ASP A 265 -16.79 -8.93 -5.48
CA ASP A 265 -17.33 -7.99 -4.49
C ASP A 265 -16.84 -8.32 -3.08
N ARG A 266 -17.00 -7.41 -2.13
CA ARG A 266 -16.46 -7.58 -0.77
C ARG A 266 -16.96 -8.85 -0.09
N ALA A 267 -18.24 -9.19 -0.22
CA ALA A 267 -18.83 -10.36 0.45
C ALA A 267 -18.26 -11.66 -0.12
N ALA A 268 -18.19 -11.78 -1.45
CA ALA A 268 -17.58 -12.92 -2.13
C ALA A 268 -16.08 -13.02 -1.86
N TYR A 269 -15.39 -11.88 -1.76
CA TYR A 269 -13.97 -11.85 -1.44
C TYR A 269 -13.67 -12.32 0.00
N VAL A 270 -14.46 -11.87 0.98
CA VAL A 270 -14.33 -12.33 2.38
C VAL A 270 -14.63 -13.83 2.51
N ASP A 271 -15.68 -14.35 1.83
CA ASP A 271 -15.93 -15.79 1.76
C ASP A 271 -14.72 -16.55 1.19
N LEU A 272 -14.13 -16.00 0.14
CA LEU A 272 -12.95 -16.59 -0.49
C LEU A 272 -11.73 -16.58 0.42
N LEU A 273 -11.46 -15.48 1.14
CA LEU A 273 -10.41 -15.40 2.16
C LEU A 273 -10.57 -16.51 3.21
N ASN A 274 -11.79 -16.70 3.70
CA ASN A 274 -12.11 -17.72 4.70
C ASN A 274 -11.88 -19.15 4.23
N ARG A 275 -12.06 -19.41 2.95
CA ARG A 275 -11.92 -20.74 2.35
C ARG A 275 -10.51 -21.03 1.88
N SER A 276 -9.68 -19.99 1.70
CA SER A 276 -8.33 -20.12 1.18
C SER A 276 -7.38 -20.66 2.24
N ASP A 277 -6.47 -21.53 1.83
CA ASP A 277 -5.47 -22.19 2.67
C ASP A 277 -4.10 -21.55 2.54
N VAL A 278 -3.78 -21.06 1.36
CA VAL A 278 -2.46 -20.49 1.00
C VAL A 278 -2.67 -19.17 0.27
N VAL A 279 -1.94 -18.14 0.63
CA VAL A 279 -1.81 -16.92 -0.19
C VAL A 279 -0.45 -16.89 -0.85
N VAL A 280 -0.42 -16.63 -2.16
CA VAL A 280 0.81 -16.59 -2.94
C VAL A 280 1.02 -15.21 -3.57
N SER A 281 2.25 -14.73 -3.51
CA SER A 281 2.70 -13.55 -4.27
C SER A 281 4.05 -13.83 -4.93
N ALA A 282 4.24 -13.22 -6.11
CA ALA A 282 5.53 -13.15 -6.80
C ALA A 282 5.84 -11.71 -7.24
N ALA A 283 5.28 -10.72 -6.55
CA ALA A 283 5.38 -9.32 -6.92
C ALA A 283 6.84 -8.85 -7.05
N HIS A 284 7.13 -8.20 -8.17
CA HIS A 284 8.38 -7.48 -8.37
C HIS A 284 8.41 -6.19 -7.56
N HIS A 285 7.21 -5.68 -7.23
CA HIS A 285 7.08 -4.44 -6.49
C HIS A 285 5.84 -4.45 -5.60
N GLU A 286 6.07 -4.24 -4.29
CA GLU A 286 5.03 -4.12 -3.27
C GLU A 286 5.53 -3.24 -2.13
N PHE A 287 4.90 -2.10 -1.93
CA PHE A 287 5.27 -1.19 -0.85
C PHE A 287 4.63 -1.56 0.50
N PHE A 288 3.47 -2.21 0.48
CA PHE A 288 2.80 -2.66 1.70
C PHE A 288 2.18 -4.05 1.56
N GLY A 289 1.15 -4.22 0.72
CA GLY A 289 0.53 -5.51 0.45
C GLY A 289 -0.78 -5.76 1.22
N ILE A 290 -1.74 -4.84 1.14
CA ILE A 290 -3.04 -4.94 1.81
C ILE A 290 -3.70 -6.31 1.59
N ALA A 291 -3.77 -6.78 0.34
CA ALA A 291 -4.40 -8.05 -0.02
C ALA A 291 -3.75 -9.27 0.66
N VAL A 292 -2.42 -9.23 0.83
CA VAL A 292 -1.69 -10.29 1.54
C VAL A 292 -1.93 -10.20 3.05
N VAL A 293 -2.02 -8.98 3.61
CA VAL A 293 -2.39 -8.75 5.02
C VAL A 293 -3.78 -9.32 5.30
N GLU A 294 -4.79 -9.08 4.46
CA GLU A 294 -6.13 -9.63 4.62
C GLU A 294 -6.13 -11.16 4.58
N ALA A 295 -5.39 -11.78 3.65
CA ALA A 295 -5.29 -13.22 3.55
C ALA A 295 -4.58 -13.86 4.75
N MET A 296 -3.50 -13.26 5.25
CA MET A 296 -2.82 -13.70 6.47
C MET A 296 -3.72 -13.56 7.70
N ALA A 297 -4.49 -12.47 7.81
CA ALA A 297 -5.45 -12.27 8.89
C ALA A 297 -6.60 -13.31 8.87
N ALA A 298 -6.92 -13.85 7.69
CA ALA A 298 -7.86 -14.97 7.52
C ALA A 298 -7.23 -16.35 7.78
N GLY A 299 -5.94 -16.41 8.15
CA GLY A 299 -5.22 -17.65 8.47
C GLY A 299 -4.66 -18.40 7.28
N CYS A 300 -4.48 -17.76 6.12
CA CYS A 300 -3.77 -18.37 4.99
C CYS A 300 -2.27 -18.49 5.28
N VAL A 301 -1.68 -19.62 4.91
CA VAL A 301 -0.22 -19.79 4.91
C VAL A 301 0.37 -18.93 3.79
N PRO A 302 1.25 -17.97 4.10
CA PRO A 302 1.83 -17.10 3.08
C PRO A 302 2.99 -17.78 2.33
N VAL A 303 3.03 -17.60 1.00
CA VAL A 303 4.15 -17.94 0.13
C VAL A 303 4.56 -16.67 -0.60
N LEU A 304 5.54 -15.95 -0.03
CA LEU A 304 5.90 -14.59 -0.42
C LEU A 304 7.41 -14.50 -0.72
N PRO A 305 7.85 -13.63 -1.65
CA PRO A 305 9.28 -13.45 -1.90
C PRO A 305 10.00 -12.79 -0.70
N THR A 306 11.30 -13.04 -0.56
CA THR A 306 12.14 -12.44 0.50
C THR A 306 12.38 -10.94 0.34
N GLY A 307 11.91 -10.33 -0.75
CA GLY A 307 12.04 -8.90 -1.03
C GLY A 307 10.79 -8.09 -0.68
N GLN A 308 10.81 -6.85 -1.07
CA GLN A 308 9.70 -5.90 -0.92
C GLN A 308 9.37 -5.63 0.57
N SER A 309 8.12 -5.26 0.87
CA SER A 309 7.64 -5.06 2.24
C SER A 309 7.36 -6.36 3.00
N TYR A 310 7.39 -7.51 2.36
CA TYR A 310 6.99 -8.78 2.96
C TYR A 310 7.78 -9.18 4.21
N PRO A 311 9.13 -9.02 4.28
CA PRO A 311 9.88 -9.31 5.49
C PRO A 311 9.39 -8.53 6.72
N GLU A 312 9.00 -7.26 6.56
CA GLU A 312 8.48 -6.48 7.69
C GLU A 312 7.04 -6.88 8.07
N LEU A 313 6.24 -7.37 7.11
CA LEU A 313 4.90 -7.88 7.41
C LEU A 313 4.95 -9.15 8.27
N VAL A 314 5.80 -10.10 7.89
CA VAL A 314 5.84 -11.43 8.53
C VAL A 314 6.80 -11.49 9.74
N GLY A 315 7.79 -10.61 9.83
CA GLY A 315 8.69 -10.52 10.99
C GLY A 315 9.33 -11.87 11.37
N SER A 316 9.08 -12.36 12.58
CA SER A 316 9.64 -13.62 13.09
C SER A 316 9.15 -14.89 12.39
N TRP A 317 8.10 -14.81 11.57
CA TRP A 317 7.57 -15.94 10.78
C TRP A 317 8.21 -16.06 9.38
N ALA A 318 9.29 -15.33 9.10
CA ALA A 318 9.94 -15.29 7.79
C ALA A 318 10.27 -16.69 7.22
N ASP A 319 10.79 -17.61 8.05
CA ASP A 319 11.17 -18.99 7.63
C ASP A 319 9.94 -19.79 7.14
N GLY A 320 8.75 -19.54 7.72
CA GLY A 320 7.49 -20.18 7.34
C GLY A 320 6.77 -19.48 6.20
N ALA A 321 7.09 -18.23 5.91
CA ALA A 321 6.34 -17.35 5.02
C ALA A 321 7.08 -16.99 3.72
N LEU A 322 8.42 -16.82 3.78
CA LEU A 322 9.20 -16.26 2.69
C LEU A 322 9.93 -17.33 1.87
N TYR A 323 10.05 -17.10 0.58
CA TYR A 323 10.89 -17.90 -0.32
C TYR A 323 11.94 -17.04 -1.02
N PRO A 324 13.16 -17.57 -1.27
CA PRO A 324 14.20 -16.87 -2.02
C PRO A 324 13.86 -16.77 -3.51
N ASP A 325 14.47 -15.82 -4.20
CA ASP A 325 14.26 -15.60 -5.64
C ASP A 325 14.48 -16.89 -6.45
N GLY A 326 13.52 -17.16 -7.34
CA GLY A 326 13.51 -18.35 -8.18
C GLY A 326 12.88 -19.59 -7.55
N ASP A 327 12.61 -19.62 -6.26
CA ASP A 327 12.16 -20.82 -5.53
C ASP A 327 10.64 -20.90 -5.31
N LEU A 328 9.85 -20.01 -5.94
CA LEU A 328 8.38 -19.99 -5.80
C LEU A 328 7.75 -21.36 -5.99
N ARG A 329 8.09 -22.06 -7.08
CA ARG A 329 7.50 -23.37 -7.40
C ARG A 329 7.82 -24.39 -6.31
N THR A 330 9.07 -24.48 -5.90
CA THR A 330 9.52 -25.41 -4.85
C THR A 330 8.81 -25.12 -3.53
N ARG A 331 8.78 -23.86 -3.11
CA ARG A 331 8.10 -23.46 -1.87
C ARG A 331 6.60 -23.76 -1.93
N LEU A 332 5.93 -23.43 -3.04
CA LEU A 332 4.50 -23.69 -3.19
C LEU A 332 4.20 -25.18 -3.22
N HIS A 333 5.05 -26.01 -3.88
CA HIS A 333 4.97 -27.47 -3.85
C HIS A 333 5.03 -27.98 -2.40
N ASP A 334 6.07 -27.58 -1.65
CA ASP A 334 6.28 -28.05 -0.29
C ASP A 334 5.12 -27.69 0.65
N VAL A 335 4.57 -26.47 0.51
CA VAL A 335 3.38 -26.04 1.26
C VAL A 335 2.16 -26.88 0.91
N LEU A 336 1.95 -27.20 -0.37
CA LEU A 336 0.79 -27.96 -0.82
C LEU A 336 0.80 -29.43 -0.40
N ILE A 337 1.98 -30.05 -0.29
CA ILE A 337 2.11 -31.46 0.12
C ILE A 337 2.13 -31.65 1.64
N ASP A 338 2.50 -30.62 2.42
CA ASP A 338 2.57 -30.66 3.88
C ASP A 338 1.96 -29.38 4.49
N LEU A 339 0.70 -29.10 4.16
CA LEU A 339 0.03 -27.88 4.59
C LEU A 339 0.00 -27.71 6.10
N ASP A 340 -0.22 -28.79 6.87
CA ASP A 340 -0.32 -28.76 8.31
C ASP A 340 1.05 -28.47 8.96
N GLY A 341 2.13 -29.04 8.43
CA GLY A 341 3.48 -28.68 8.85
C GLY A 341 3.82 -27.23 8.58
N TRP A 342 3.32 -26.64 7.48
CA TRP A 342 3.51 -25.21 7.19
C TRP A 342 2.60 -24.31 8.01
N ARG A 343 1.37 -24.71 8.30
CA ARG A 343 0.49 -24.00 9.27
C ARG A 343 1.15 -23.90 10.65
N ALA A 344 1.78 -24.99 11.11
CA ALA A 344 2.49 -25.00 12.38
C ALA A 344 3.65 -23.99 12.44
N ARG A 345 4.30 -23.68 11.31
CA ARG A 345 5.39 -22.69 11.23
C ARG A 345 4.92 -21.25 11.31
N VAL A 346 3.66 -20.98 11.01
CA VAL A 346 3.07 -19.63 10.98
C VAL A 346 1.99 -19.43 12.05
N VAL A 347 1.94 -20.29 13.06
CA VAL A 347 1.02 -20.15 14.20
C VAL A 347 1.16 -18.77 14.84
N GLY A 348 0.04 -18.06 15.01
CA GLY A 348 -0.04 -16.74 15.61
C GLY A 348 0.26 -15.58 14.64
N LEU A 349 0.62 -15.85 13.39
CA LEU A 349 0.80 -14.80 12.38
C LEU A 349 -0.51 -14.06 12.09
N ASP A 350 -1.62 -14.79 12.02
CA ASP A 350 -2.97 -14.25 11.79
C ASP A 350 -3.41 -13.26 12.88
N GLU A 351 -3.03 -13.50 14.14
CA GLU A 351 -3.24 -12.55 15.24
C GLU A 351 -2.25 -11.38 15.15
N ALA A 352 -0.97 -11.66 14.93
CA ALA A 352 0.08 -10.63 14.87
C ALA A 352 -0.10 -9.64 13.72
N ILE A 353 -0.64 -10.10 12.57
CA ILE A 353 -0.86 -9.24 11.41
C ILE A 353 -2.01 -8.23 11.64
N ARG A 354 -2.89 -8.48 12.62
CA ARG A 354 -3.97 -7.56 12.99
C ARG A 354 -3.47 -6.26 13.62
N ARG A 355 -2.17 -6.13 13.88
CA ARG A 355 -1.56 -4.84 14.21
C ARG A 355 -1.78 -3.77 13.14
N PHE A 356 -2.12 -4.19 11.90
CA PHE A 356 -2.45 -3.30 10.79
C PHE A 356 -3.96 -3.03 10.65
N ASP A 357 -4.80 -3.59 11.52
CA ASP A 357 -6.22 -3.23 11.58
C ASP A 357 -6.39 -1.73 11.86
N TRP A 358 -7.32 -1.08 11.17
CA TRP A 358 -7.62 0.35 11.41
C TRP A 358 -7.84 0.67 12.88
N ARG A 359 -8.51 -0.20 13.62
CA ARG A 359 -8.77 -0.03 15.07
C ARG A 359 -7.48 0.01 15.91
N THR A 360 -6.39 -0.50 15.37
CA THR A 360 -5.07 -0.48 16.03
C THR A 360 -4.23 0.70 15.55
N VAL A 361 -4.09 0.87 14.22
CA VAL A 361 -3.17 1.88 13.67
C VAL A 361 -3.68 3.31 13.83
N ILE A 362 -4.99 3.50 13.93
CA ILE A 362 -5.58 4.85 13.97
C ILE A 362 -5.07 5.71 15.13
N ALA A 363 -4.72 5.09 16.24
CA ALA A 363 -4.19 5.81 17.40
C ALA A 363 -2.89 6.57 17.07
N ASP A 364 -1.97 5.95 16.30
CA ASP A 364 -0.72 6.60 15.87
C ASP A 364 -0.99 7.76 14.88
N TYR A 365 -1.93 7.57 13.95
CA TYR A 365 -2.37 8.66 13.04
C TYR A 365 -2.90 9.84 13.82
N ASP A 366 -3.84 9.59 14.73
CA ASP A 366 -4.51 10.63 15.49
C ASP A 366 -3.56 11.38 16.43
N ASP A 367 -2.66 10.69 17.10
CA ASP A 367 -1.68 11.30 18.01
C ASP A 367 -0.67 12.18 17.24
N ARG A 368 -0.26 11.76 16.04
CA ARG A 368 0.59 12.57 15.16
C ARG A 368 -0.14 13.82 14.66
N LEU A 369 -1.38 13.68 14.21
CA LEU A 369 -2.21 14.80 13.75
C LEU A 369 -2.46 15.80 14.88
N GLU A 370 -2.73 15.32 16.10
CA GLU A 370 -2.92 16.18 17.28
C GLU A 370 -1.64 16.94 17.65
N THR A 371 -0.48 16.27 17.56
CA THR A 371 0.82 16.87 17.83
C THR A 371 1.14 17.97 16.81
N LEU A 372 0.86 17.74 15.53
CA LEU A 372 1.05 18.74 14.48
C LEU A 372 0.11 19.94 14.67
N ALA A 373 -1.15 19.70 14.94
CA ALA A 373 -2.13 20.77 15.20
C ALA A 373 -1.74 21.64 16.42
N ALA A 374 -1.19 21.04 17.47
CA ALA A 374 -0.75 21.76 18.67
C ALA A 374 0.55 22.57 18.47
N GLY A 375 1.40 22.17 17.51
CA GLY A 375 2.67 22.84 17.20
C GLY A 375 2.51 24.22 16.56
N THR A 376 1.39 24.49 15.90
CA THR A 376 1.08 25.77 15.24
C THR A 376 0.87 26.94 16.22
N ASP A 377 0.59 26.67 17.49
CA ASP A 377 0.40 27.71 18.52
C ASP A 377 1.72 28.24 19.12
N ARG A 378 2.89 27.65 18.85
CA ARG A 378 4.14 27.96 19.57
C ARG A 378 5.05 28.98 18.89
N ASP A 379 4.95 29.20 17.58
CA ASP A 379 5.89 30.06 16.84
C ASP A 379 5.43 31.50 16.58
N ILE A 380 4.18 31.84 16.91
CA ILE A 380 3.68 33.22 16.73
C ILE A 380 4.13 34.18 17.86
N THR A 381 4.64 33.67 18.99
CA THR A 381 4.98 34.48 20.17
C THR A 381 6.47 34.80 20.35
N SER A 382 7.39 34.29 19.50
CA SER A 382 8.84 34.53 19.68
C SER A 382 9.47 35.57 18.73
N GLY A 383 8.68 36.26 17.92
CA GLY A 383 9.14 37.19 16.88
C GLY A 383 9.15 38.66 17.21
N THR A 384 9.22 39.11 18.51
CA THR A 384 9.37 40.51 18.84
C THR A 384 10.28 40.67 20.06
N THR A 385 11.58 40.90 19.84
CA THR A 385 12.43 41.88 20.54
C THR A 385 13.89 41.73 20.11
N GLY A 386 14.44 42.75 19.51
CA GLY A 386 15.89 42.89 19.27
C GLY A 386 16.20 43.85 18.15
N GLY A 387 15.87 45.14 18.35
CA GLY A 387 16.48 46.20 17.55
C GLY A 387 17.90 46.46 18.06
N PRO A 388 18.84 46.79 17.19
CA PRO A 388 20.20 47.13 17.57
C PRO A 388 20.28 48.59 18.03
N ASP A 389 21.01 48.81 19.11
CA ASP A 389 21.73 50.07 19.41
C ASP A 389 23.04 50.11 18.60
#